data_ac63b675898a82a78f993de2f525a8b7
#
_entry.id   ac63b675898a82a78f993de2f525a8b7
#
_cell.length_a   1.000
_cell.length_b   1.000
_cell.length_c   1.000
_cell.angle_alpha   90.00
_cell.angle_beta   90.00
_cell.angle_gamma   90.00
#
_symmetry.space_group_name_H-M   'P 1'
#
loop_
_entity.id
_entity.type
_entity.pdbx_description
1 polymer ?
#
loop_
_entity_poly.entity_id
_entity_poly.type
_entity_poly.pdbx_seq_one_letter_code
_entity_poly.pdbx_strand_id
1 'polypeptide(L)'
;MHFLFPVVLLGFGYLATSPVAAAPRDYSVKEEVSSPKGWVKHSRPPPDHNIILRIGLPQPNFHVLEKNLYEVSDPDHERYGQHLSKSEVEALVAPHPESLNLVNEWLGNFGVTEDSLVRSPARDWVTLKVPVSLAEKMLDTVSLLGLASLVL
;
A
#
# COMPACT_ATOMS: atom_id res chain seq x y z
N MET A 1 39.36 69.04 -2.40
CA MET A 1 39.12 67.94 -1.48
C MET A 1 37.94 67.14 -1.99
N HIS A 2 38.23 66.03 -2.71
CA HIS A 2 37.20 65.18 -3.29
C HIS A 2 37.05 63.95 -2.39
N PHE A 3 35.90 63.75 -1.81
CA PHE A 3 35.54 62.55 -1.03
C PHE A 3 34.92 61.55 -2.00
N LEU A 4 35.60 60.44 -2.25
CA LEU A 4 35.06 59.26 -2.92
C LEU A 4 34.38 58.37 -1.87
N PHE A 5 33.07 58.14 -2.02
CA PHE A 5 32.34 57.14 -1.28
C PHE A 5 32.39 55.78 -2.00
N PRO A 6 32.75 54.68 -1.36
CA PRO A 6 32.69 53.39 -1.99
C PRO A 6 31.22 52.87 -1.95
N VAL A 7 30.71 52.56 -3.15
CA VAL A 7 29.43 51.84 -3.31
C VAL A 7 29.66 50.36 -3.01
N VAL A 8 29.07 49.87 -1.90
CA VAL A 8 29.01 48.45 -1.56
C VAL A 8 27.82 47.82 -2.29
N LEU A 9 28.09 47.01 -3.32
CA LEU A 9 27.13 46.19 -4.03
C LEU A 9 26.88 44.93 -3.20
N LEU A 10 25.74 44.92 -2.47
CA LEU A 10 25.21 43.66 -1.85
C LEU A 10 24.61 42.80 -2.93
N GLY A 11 25.36 41.77 -3.34
CA GLY A 11 24.87 40.73 -4.25
C GLY A 11 23.90 39.83 -3.51
N PHE A 12 22.59 39.93 -3.82
CA PHE A 12 21.60 38.95 -3.42
C PHE A 12 21.83 37.66 -4.22
N GLY A 13 22.44 36.66 -3.57
CA GLY A 13 22.52 35.31 -4.12
C GLY A 13 21.14 34.65 -4.14
N TYR A 14 20.54 34.48 -5.32
CA TYR A 14 19.39 33.62 -5.51
C TYR A 14 19.82 32.17 -5.30
N LEU A 15 19.42 31.58 -4.17
CA LEU A 15 19.45 30.14 -3.99
C LEU A 15 18.37 29.55 -4.90
N ALA A 16 18.76 29.11 -6.07
CA ALA A 16 17.90 28.31 -6.94
C ALA A 16 17.70 26.93 -6.29
N THR A 17 16.56 26.77 -5.61
CA THR A 17 16.07 25.45 -5.22
C THR A 17 15.62 24.72 -6.48
N SER A 18 16.49 23.86 -7.01
CA SER A 18 16.11 22.95 -8.09
C SER A 18 14.97 22.05 -7.59
N PRO A 19 13.83 21.96 -8.30
CA PRO A 19 12.83 20.97 -7.96
C PRO A 19 13.46 19.58 -8.09
N VAL A 20 13.48 18.82 -7.01
CA VAL A 20 13.80 17.40 -7.06
C VAL A 20 12.72 16.76 -7.92
N ALA A 21 13.04 16.45 -9.16
CA ALA A 21 12.18 15.69 -10.04
C ALA A 21 11.99 14.32 -9.36
N ALA A 22 10.76 14.03 -8.95
CA ALA A 22 10.41 12.70 -8.47
C ALA A 22 10.76 11.70 -9.58
N ALA A 23 11.56 10.68 -9.25
CA ALA A 23 11.88 9.62 -10.19
C ALA A 23 10.58 9.03 -10.75
N PRO A 24 10.50 8.73 -12.05
CA PRO A 24 9.31 8.11 -12.62
C PRO A 24 9.04 6.81 -11.87
N ARG A 25 7.83 6.70 -11.31
CA ARG A 25 7.39 5.47 -10.66
C ARG A 25 7.11 4.48 -11.77
N ASP A 26 7.85 3.39 -11.80
CA ASP A 26 7.64 2.30 -12.76
C ASP A 26 6.47 1.45 -12.27
N TYR A 27 5.25 1.85 -12.64
CA TYR A 27 4.04 1.06 -12.39
C TYR A 27 3.92 -0.02 -13.45
N SER A 28 3.79 -1.26 -13.03
CA SER A 28 3.43 -2.37 -13.91
C SER A 28 2.00 -2.81 -13.66
N VAL A 29 1.25 -3.13 -14.72
CA VAL A 29 -0.09 -3.71 -14.58
C VAL A 29 0.06 -5.07 -13.92
N LYS A 30 -0.45 -5.20 -12.69
CA LYS A 30 -0.40 -6.43 -11.92
C LYS A 30 -1.48 -7.42 -12.38
N GLU A 31 -2.68 -6.89 -12.63
CA GLU A 31 -3.83 -7.68 -13.01
C GLU A 31 -4.82 -6.80 -13.76
N GLU A 32 -5.46 -7.35 -14.78
CA GLU A 32 -6.56 -6.72 -15.51
C GLU A 32 -7.78 -7.62 -15.40
N VAL A 33 -8.86 -7.06 -14.82
CA VAL A 33 -10.12 -7.79 -14.62
C VAL A 33 -11.17 -7.26 -15.60
N SER A 34 -11.72 -8.14 -16.43
CA SER A 34 -12.88 -7.83 -17.25
C SER A 34 -14.14 -7.66 -16.38
N SER A 35 -15.09 -6.84 -16.82
CA SER A 35 -16.35 -6.68 -16.10
C SER A 35 -17.01 -8.04 -15.86
N PRO A 36 -17.44 -8.35 -14.62
CA PRO A 36 -18.14 -9.60 -14.34
C PRO A 36 -19.42 -9.73 -15.20
N LYS A 37 -19.81 -10.97 -15.51
CA LYS A 37 -21.03 -11.23 -16.29
C LYS A 37 -22.24 -10.62 -15.57
N GLY A 38 -23.06 -9.85 -16.31
CA GLY A 38 -24.23 -9.16 -15.77
C GLY A 38 -23.89 -7.82 -15.08
N TRP A 39 -22.66 -7.32 -15.20
CA TRP A 39 -22.27 -6.00 -14.72
C TRP A 39 -21.89 -5.09 -15.89
N VAL A 40 -22.36 -3.87 -15.84
CA VAL A 40 -22.01 -2.82 -16.83
C VAL A 40 -21.32 -1.66 -16.12
N LYS A 41 -20.31 -1.11 -16.78
CA LYS A 41 -19.65 0.13 -16.29
C LYS A 41 -20.66 1.26 -16.38
N HIS A 42 -20.89 1.98 -15.29
CA HIS A 42 -21.89 3.06 -15.22
C HIS A 42 -21.25 4.45 -15.19
N SER A 43 -20.51 4.77 -14.16
CA SER A 43 -19.96 6.11 -13.96
C SER A 43 -18.67 6.06 -13.14
N ARG A 44 -18.02 7.23 -12.99
CA ARG A 44 -16.96 7.40 -11.99
C ARG A 44 -17.58 7.66 -10.60
N PRO A 45 -17.01 7.11 -9.53
CA PRO A 45 -17.42 7.48 -8.19
C PRO A 45 -17.06 8.94 -7.89
N PRO A 46 -17.74 9.60 -6.93
CA PRO A 46 -17.32 10.91 -6.45
C PRO A 46 -15.86 10.85 -5.94
N PRO A 47 -15.01 11.83 -6.25
CA PRO A 47 -13.59 11.80 -5.90
C PRO A 47 -13.31 11.85 -4.39
N ASP A 48 -14.25 12.40 -3.62
CA ASP A 48 -14.25 12.52 -2.16
C ASP A 48 -14.88 11.31 -1.46
N HIS A 49 -15.49 10.38 -2.22
CA HIS A 49 -16.03 9.14 -1.64
C HIS A 49 -14.91 8.31 -1.01
N ASN A 50 -15.11 7.92 0.24
CA ASN A 50 -14.13 7.12 0.95
C ASN A 50 -14.28 5.64 0.63
N ILE A 51 -13.15 5.00 0.32
CA ILE A 51 -13.03 3.56 0.15
C ILE A 51 -12.05 2.96 1.16
N ILE A 52 -12.20 1.68 1.40
CA ILE A 52 -11.28 0.92 2.25
C ILE A 52 -10.31 0.17 1.34
N LEU A 53 -9.03 0.51 1.43
CA LEU A 53 -7.96 -0.26 0.80
C LEU A 53 -7.41 -1.27 1.80
N ARG A 54 -7.14 -2.47 1.33
CA ARG A 54 -6.47 -3.53 2.08
C ARG A 54 -5.25 -3.98 1.30
N ILE A 55 -4.08 -3.86 1.91
CA ILE A 55 -2.79 -4.20 1.32
C ILE A 55 -2.28 -5.44 2.02
N GLY A 56 -2.14 -6.54 1.28
CA GLY A 56 -1.52 -7.77 1.75
C GLY A 56 -0.02 -7.73 1.50
N LEU A 57 0.77 -8.07 2.51
CA LEU A 57 2.22 -8.16 2.42
C LEU A 57 2.64 -9.62 2.22
N PRO A 58 3.76 -9.88 1.53
CA PRO A 58 4.26 -11.24 1.35
C PRO A 58 4.52 -11.94 2.68
N GLN A 59 4.11 -13.20 2.77
CA GLN A 59 4.31 -14.08 3.92
C GLN A 59 5.39 -15.11 3.55
N PRO A 60 6.67 -14.86 3.82
CA PRO A 60 7.78 -15.68 3.30
C PRO A 60 7.75 -17.12 3.80
N ASN A 61 7.24 -17.38 5.00
CA ASN A 61 7.19 -18.69 5.62
C ASN A 61 5.81 -19.36 5.55
N PHE A 62 4.91 -18.90 4.65
CA PHE A 62 3.58 -19.50 4.51
C PHE A 62 3.64 -21.00 4.21
N HIS A 63 4.61 -21.46 3.41
CA HIS A 63 4.84 -22.87 3.11
C HIS A 63 5.17 -23.71 4.36
N VAL A 64 5.82 -23.10 5.36
CA VAL A 64 6.09 -23.78 6.65
C VAL A 64 4.80 -23.92 7.45
N LEU A 65 3.96 -22.88 7.46
CA LEU A 65 2.64 -22.92 8.10
C LEU A 65 1.75 -24.00 7.46
N GLU A 66 1.70 -24.03 6.13
CA GLU A 66 0.94 -25.03 5.37
C GLU A 66 1.40 -26.46 5.69
N LYS A 67 2.71 -26.71 5.69
CA LYS A 67 3.29 -27.98 6.09
C LYS A 67 2.87 -28.39 7.52
N ASN A 68 2.99 -27.47 8.49
CA ASN A 68 2.55 -27.71 9.86
C ASN A 68 1.06 -28.06 9.93
N LEU A 69 0.21 -27.38 9.14
CA LEU A 69 -1.23 -27.67 9.09
C LEU A 69 -1.51 -29.11 8.69
N TYR A 70 -0.84 -29.61 7.64
CA TYR A 70 -1.00 -31.00 7.20
C TYR A 70 -0.51 -31.98 8.26
N GLU A 71 0.67 -31.76 8.85
CA GLU A 71 1.26 -32.65 9.85
C GLU A 71 0.40 -32.77 11.13
N VAL A 72 -0.20 -31.67 11.60
CA VAL A 72 -1.03 -31.69 12.81
C VAL A 72 -2.47 -32.16 12.55
N SER A 73 -2.88 -32.21 11.30
CA SER A 73 -4.21 -32.64 10.87
C SER A 73 -4.29 -34.11 10.45
N ASP A 74 -3.16 -34.75 10.19
CA ASP A 74 -3.09 -36.14 9.77
C ASP A 74 -3.09 -37.06 11.00
N PRO A 75 -4.13 -37.93 11.19
CA PRO A 75 -4.21 -38.82 12.34
C PRO A 75 -3.06 -39.81 12.45
N ASP A 76 -2.41 -40.17 11.31
CA ASP A 76 -1.30 -41.12 11.27
C ASP A 76 0.07 -40.46 11.47
N HIS A 77 0.11 -39.12 11.56
CA HIS A 77 1.35 -38.39 11.74
C HIS A 77 1.69 -38.22 13.23
N GLU A 78 2.97 -38.31 13.59
CA GLU A 78 3.47 -38.20 14.97
C GLU A 78 3.11 -36.86 15.67
N ARG A 79 2.89 -35.81 14.87
CA ARG A 79 2.49 -34.47 15.33
C ARG A 79 0.98 -34.26 15.35
N TYR A 80 0.17 -35.28 15.18
CA TYR A 80 -1.28 -35.14 15.19
C TYR A 80 -1.78 -34.42 16.45
N GLY A 81 -2.63 -33.39 16.26
CA GLY A 81 -3.20 -32.59 17.34
C GLY A 81 -2.22 -31.60 18.01
N GLN A 82 -0.93 -31.55 17.63
CA GLN A 82 0.04 -30.60 18.19
C GLN A 82 -0.03 -29.26 17.45
N HIS A 83 -1.17 -28.58 17.61
CA HIS A 83 -1.42 -27.31 16.93
C HIS A 83 -0.49 -26.22 17.39
N LEU A 84 -0.09 -25.35 16.43
CA LEU A 84 0.65 -24.12 16.72
C LEU A 84 -0.21 -23.15 17.56
N SER A 85 0.43 -22.46 18.47
CA SER A 85 -0.19 -21.34 19.16
C SER A 85 -0.42 -20.16 18.20
N LYS A 86 -1.31 -19.24 18.58
CA LYS A 86 -1.56 -18.03 17.78
C LYS A 86 -0.28 -17.23 17.52
N SER A 87 0.60 -17.09 18.52
CA SER A 87 1.85 -16.36 18.39
C SER A 87 2.84 -17.03 17.43
N GLU A 88 2.88 -18.37 17.39
CA GLU A 88 3.73 -19.10 16.44
C GLU A 88 3.21 -18.93 15.01
N VAL A 89 1.89 -18.98 14.80
CA VAL A 89 1.28 -18.71 13.50
C VAL A 89 1.57 -17.29 13.05
N GLU A 90 1.37 -16.30 13.92
CA GLU A 90 1.67 -14.88 13.61
C GLU A 90 3.13 -14.67 13.24
N ALA A 91 4.07 -15.34 13.93
CA ALA A 91 5.48 -15.27 13.61
C ALA A 91 5.84 -15.88 12.25
N LEU A 92 5.18 -16.96 11.86
CA LEU A 92 5.39 -17.61 10.56
C LEU A 92 4.88 -16.78 9.38
N VAL A 93 3.74 -16.10 9.55
CA VAL A 93 3.14 -15.28 8.48
C VAL A 93 3.62 -13.83 8.50
N ALA A 94 4.45 -13.44 9.47
CA ALA A 94 4.99 -12.10 9.55
C ALA A 94 5.80 -11.73 8.30
N PRO A 95 5.56 -10.57 7.69
CA PRO A 95 6.31 -10.08 6.54
C PRO A 95 7.78 -9.81 6.89
N HIS A 96 8.64 -9.84 5.88
CA HIS A 96 10.01 -9.38 6.05
C HIS A 96 10.04 -7.89 6.44
N PRO A 97 10.94 -7.46 7.36
CA PRO A 97 11.04 -6.07 7.79
C PRO A 97 11.21 -5.07 6.64
N GLU A 98 11.92 -5.45 5.58
CA GLU A 98 12.10 -4.65 4.37
C GLU A 98 10.77 -4.37 3.67
N SER A 99 9.88 -5.37 3.55
CA SER A 99 8.55 -5.18 2.96
C SER A 99 7.70 -4.22 3.78
N LEU A 100 7.79 -4.27 5.11
CA LEU A 100 7.12 -3.32 6.00
C LEU A 100 7.64 -1.89 5.79
N ASN A 101 8.96 -1.72 5.70
CA ASN A 101 9.59 -0.42 5.48
C ASN A 101 9.20 0.18 4.12
N LEU A 102 9.23 -0.61 3.06
CA LEU A 102 8.83 -0.17 1.72
C LEU A 102 7.36 0.30 1.67
N VAL A 103 6.46 -0.44 2.30
CA VAL A 103 5.04 -0.02 2.37
C VAL A 103 4.87 1.24 3.20
N ASN A 104 5.58 1.37 4.32
CA ASN A 104 5.52 2.57 5.17
C ASN A 104 6.03 3.80 4.40
N GLU A 105 7.15 3.68 3.70
CA GLU A 105 7.70 4.74 2.85
C GLU A 105 6.73 5.11 1.73
N TRP A 106 6.18 4.10 1.03
CA TRP A 106 5.22 4.33 -0.03
C TRP A 106 3.96 5.05 0.47
N LEU A 107 3.37 4.64 1.59
CA LEU A 107 2.22 5.30 2.21
C LEU A 107 2.56 6.73 2.64
N GLY A 108 3.74 6.94 3.24
CA GLY A 108 4.24 8.25 3.65
C GLY A 108 4.38 9.23 2.49
N ASN A 109 4.79 8.76 1.29
CA ASN A 109 4.88 9.57 0.08
C ASN A 109 3.51 10.13 -0.38
N PHE A 110 2.40 9.53 0.06
CA PHE A 110 1.04 10.01 -0.18
C PHE A 110 0.42 10.73 1.02
N GLY A 111 1.22 11.01 2.05
CA GLY A 111 0.75 11.71 3.26
C GLY A 111 -0.10 10.85 4.19
N VAL A 112 -0.08 9.52 4.03
CA VAL A 112 -0.76 8.57 4.92
C VAL A 112 0.11 8.32 6.14
N THR A 113 -0.43 8.60 7.34
CA THR A 113 0.28 8.44 8.61
C THR A 113 -0.11 7.14 9.30
N GLU A 114 0.75 6.63 10.19
CA GLU A 114 0.52 5.37 10.92
C GLU A 114 -0.80 5.38 11.70
N ASP A 115 -1.20 6.53 12.26
CA ASP A 115 -2.44 6.68 13.03
C ASP A 115 -3.72 6.42 12.20
N SER A 116 -3.61 6.51 10.87
CA SER A 116 -4.71 6.24 9.94
C SER A 116 -4.77 4.78 9.47
N LEU A 117 -3.84 3.94 9.92
CA LEU A 117 -3.71 2.55 9.51
C LEU A 117 -4.24 1.59 10.56
N VAL A 118 -4.85 0.50 10.09
CA VAL A 118 -5.17 -0.67 10.93
C VAL A 118 -4.36 -1.85 10.41
N ARG A 119 -3.54 -2.44 11.28
CA ARG A 119 -2.71 -3.59 10.95
C ARG A 119 -3.24 -4.85 11.59
N SER A 120 -3.08 -5.98 10.89
CA SER A 120 -3.28 -7.30 11.48
C SER A 120 -2.22 -7.56 12.58
N PRO A 121 -2.49 -8.49 13.52
CA PRO A 121 -1.52 -8.85 14.56
C PRO A 121 -0.16 -9.31 14.00
N ALA A 122 -0.15 -10.08 12.92
CA ALA A 122 1.06 -10.51 12.22
C ALA A 122 1.67 -9.40 11.33
N ARG A 123 1.02 -8.24 11.20
CA ARG A 123 1.41 -7.09 10.36
C ARG A 123 1.48 -7.40 8.86
N ASP A 124 0.89 -8.51 8.44
CA ASP A 124 0.81 -8.97 7.05
C ASP A 124 -0.31 -8.29 6.25
N TRP A 125 -1.23 -7.60 6.92
CA TRP A 125 -2.28 -6.78 6.32
C TRP A 125 -2.26 -5.37 6.85
N VAL A 126 -2.39 -4.41 5.92
CA VAL A 126 -2.57 -3.00 6.22
C VAL A 126 -3.90 -2.55 5.63
N THR A 127 -4.77 -2.01 6.48
CA THR A 127 -6.07 -1.49 6.08
C THR A 127 -6.09 0.01 6.31
N LEU A 128 -6.55 0.78 5.33
CA LEU A 128 -6.68 2.23 5.41
C LEU A 128 -7.95 2.70 4.71
N LYS A 129 -8.49 3.83 5.19
CA LYS A 129 -9.65 4.49 4.59
C LYS A 129 -9.19 5.77 3.92
N VAL A 130 -9.38 5.86 2.61
CA VAL A 130 -8.93 6.99 1.79
C VAL A 130 -9.99 7.41 0.79
N PRO A 131 -10.02 8.69 0.36
CA PRO A 131 -10.88 9.11 -0.74
C PRO A 131 -10.45 8.47 -2.06
N VAL A 132 -11.40 8.24 -2.95
CA VAL A 132 -11.16 7.67 -4.29
C VAL A 132 -10.05 8.40 -5.02
N SER A 133 -10.05 9.73 -4.99
CA SER A 133 -9.03 10.54 -5.66
C SER A 133 -7.60 10.25 -5.18
N LEU A 134 -7.42 9.92 -3.89
CA LEU A 134 -6.12 9.53 -3.35
C LEU A 134 -5.78 8.09 -3.76
N ALA A 135 -6.73 7.17 -3.65
CA ALA A 135 -6.53 5.77 -4.07
C ALA A 135 -6.13 5.67 -5.55
N GLU A 136 -6.77 6.43 -6.43
CA GLU A 136 -6.43 6.49 -7.85
C GLU A 136 -4.99 6.98 -8.08
N LYS A 137 -4.54 8.00 -7.34
CA LYS A 137 -3.15 8.47 -7.39
C LYS A 137 -2.16 7.46 -6.84
N MET A 138 -2.51 6.76 -5.77
CA MET A 138 -1.66 5.75 -5.14
C MET A 138 -1.43 4.55 -6.04
N LEU A 139 -2.47 4.13 -6.77
CA LEU A 139 -2.47 2.92 -7.60
C LEU A 139 -2.29 3.18 -9.10
N ASP A 140 -2.16 4.45 -9.48
CA ASP A 140 -2.12 4.90 -10.89
C ASP A 140 -3.24 4.27 -11.73
N THR A 141 -4.48 4.38 -11.23
CA THR A 141 -5.66 3.72 -11.82
C THR A 141 -6.86 4.65 -11.85
N VAL A 142 -7.94 4.17 -12.46
CA VAL A 142 -9.24 4.86 -12.51
C VAL A 142 -10.31 3.97 -11.92
N SER A 143 -11.02 4.47 -10.92
CA SER A 143 -12.16 3.79 -10.31
C SER A 143 -13.42 3.91 -11.14
N LEU A 144 -14.20 2.85 -11.23
CA LEU A 144 -15.47 2.82 -11.94
C LEU A 144 -16.54 2.16 -11.06
N LEU A 145 -17.74 2.73 -11.11
CA LEU A 145 -18.94 2.10 -10.55
C LEU A 145 -19.52 1.14 -11.57
N GLY A 146 -19.83 -0.07 -11.12
CA GLY A 146 -20.57 -1.06 -11.88
C GLY A 146 -22.02 -1.13 -11.40
N LEU A 147 -22.97 -1.31 -12.33
CA LEU A 147 -24.35 -1.67 -12.04
C LEU A 147 -24.58 -3.12 -12.46
N ALA A 148 -25.23 -3.90 -11.57
CA ALA A 148 -25.72 -5.22 -11.95
C ALA A 148 -26.87 -5.06 -12.97
N SER A 149 -26.72 -5.65 -14.14
CA SER A 149 -27.82 -5.74 -15.12
C SER A 149 -28.77 -6.83 -14.65
N LEU A 150 -29.94 -6.46 -14.14
CA LEU A 150 -31.04 -7.40 -13.97
C LEU A 150 -31.53 -7.80 -15.37
N VAL A 151 -31.14 -8.98 -15.79
CA VAL A 151 -31.82 -9.64 -16.92
C VAL A 151 -33.11 -10.22 -16.36
N LEU A 152 -34.21 -9.55 -16.59
CA LEU A 152 -35.56 -10.07 -16.40
C LEU A 152 -35.89 -11.08 -17.51
#